data_f5814aa89b480be774f9631e7dedf7bf
#
_entry.id   f5814aa89b480be774f9631e7dedf7bf
#
_cell.length_a   1.000
_cell.length_b   1.000
_cell.length_c   1.000
_cell.angle_alpha   90.00
_cell.angle_beta   90.00
_cell.angle_gamma   90.00
#
_symmetry.space_group_name_H-M   'P 1'
#
loop_
_entity.id
_entity.type
_entity.pdbx_description
1 polymer ?
#
loop_
_entity_poly.entity_id
_entity_poly.type
_entity_poly.pdbx_seq_one_letter_code
_entity_poly.pdbx_strand_id
1 'polypeptide(L)'
;MLAHVGVTTPTTAYHEHNEARETPRVLARLRAGDDVALISDAGTPLLSDPGARLVRAAVDAGVRVTPVPGASALLAALVAAGLPADRFTFFGFPPRRGRERTALLAEVAGLAHTAILYEAPGRVADTLAELAAMAGPDRETVVARELTKQYEEIRRGTLATLAAYYTASPPRGEVVVLVGGRPPAELDEAGLRERAARLRAGGLSPRDVARRLTDELGAPRNLAYRLAQDAGAPEDEATGGEGTEDEGTGDDEALGQGHHLEADEA
;
A
#
# COMPACT_ATOMS: atom_id res chain seq x y z
N MET A 1 0.20 -15.38 32.96
CA MET A 1 -1.01 -15.56 32.14
C MET A 1 -1.75 -16.84 32.48
N LEU A 2 -1.22 -18.06 32.24
CA LEU A 2 -1.92 -19.34 32.41
C LEU A 2 -2.46 -19.56 33.84
N ALA A 3 -1.66 -19.28 34.88
CA ALA A 3 -2.12 -19.39 36.24
C ALA A 3 -3.30 -18.45 36.57
N HIS A 4 -3.38 -17.27 35.96
CA HIS A 4 -4.47 -16.32 36.16
C HIS A 4 -5.82 -16.86 35.64
N VAL A 5 -5.79 -17.67 34.55
CA VAL A 5 -6.97 -18.31 33.98
C VAL A 5 -7.15 -19.76 34.43
N GLY A 6 -6.43 -20.18 35.48
CA GLY A 6 -6.58 -21.49 36.09
C GLY A 6 -6.02 -22.66 35.30
N VAL A 7 -5.19 -22.41 34.31
CA VAL A 7 -4.56 -23.47 33.51
C VAL A 7 -3.36 -24.02 34.23
N THR A 8 -3.37 -25.32 34.52
CA THR A 8 -2.30 -26.08 35.20
C THR A 8 -1.55 -27.06 34.30
N THR A 9 -1.88 -27.07 33.00
CA THR A 9 -1.23 -27.92 32.00
C THR A 9 0.28 -27.64 31.98
N PRO A 10 1.14 -28.68 31.95
CA PRO A 10 2.58 -28.49 31.88
C PRO A 10 2.97 -27.69 30.63
N THR A 11 3.85 -26.73 30.81
CA THR A 11 4.35 -25.87 29.72
C THR A 11 5.81 -26.13 29.44
N THR A 12 6.18 -25.98 28.19
CA THR A 12 7.58 -26.03 27.72
C THR A 12 7.91 -24.71 27.05
N ALA A 13 9.02 -24.09 27.43
CA ALA A 13 9.49 -22.88 26.77
C ALA A 13 9.88 -23.21 25.32
N TYR A 14 9.33 -22.42 24.39
CA TYR A 14 9.63 -22.52 22.95
C TYR A 14 9.97 -21.15 22.42
N HIS A 15 11.22 -20.93 22.01
CA HIS A 15 11.72 -19.62 21.58
C HIS A 15 12.79 -19.79 20.48
N GLU A 16 13.15 -18.72 19.81
CA GLU A 16 14.09 -18.72 18.67
C GLU A 16 15.38 -19.51 18.95
N HIS A 17 15.94 -19.39 20.15
CA HIS A 17 17.20 -20.06 20.50
C HIS A 17 17.07 -21.57 20.79
N ASN A 18 15.88 -22.10 21.01
CA ASN A 18 15.66 -23.51 21.32
C ASN A 18 14.76 -24.26 20.32
N GLU A 19 14.10 -23.58 19.37
CA GLU A 19 13.20 -24.23 18.40
C GLU A 19 13.82 -25.43 17.71
N ALA A 20 15.09 -25.37 17.33
CA ALA A 20 15.77 -26.50 16.64
C ALA A 20 15.77 -27.76 17.49
N ARG A 21 15.93 -27.62 18.81
CA ARG A 21 15.97 -28.73 19.77
C ARG A 21 14.55 -29.17 20.17
N GLU A 22 13.65 -28.24 20.38
CA GLU A 22 12.32 -28.54 20.91
C GLU A 22 11.34 -29.02 19.83
N THR A 23 11.48 -28.57 18.57
CA THR A 23 10.59 -29.01 17.47
C THR A 23 10.51 -30.55 17.35
N PRO A 24 11.61 -31.32 17.33
CA PRO A 24 11.51 -32.79 17.24
C PRO A 24 10.81 -33.41 18.46
N ARG A 25 10.98 -32.83 19.66
CA ARG A 25 10.36 -33.33 20.89
C ARG A 25 8.85 -33.11 20.88
N VAL A 26 8.41 -31.91 20.49
CA VAL A 26 6.99 -31.57 20.37
C VAL A 26 6.35 -32.42 19.25
N LEU A 27 7.04 -32.58 18.11
CA LEU A 27 6.55 -33.38 17.01
C LEU A 27 6.39 -34.88 17.40
N ALA A 28 7.28 -35.43 18.23
CA ALA A 28 7.14 -36.78 18.73
C ALA A 28 5.88 -36.95 19.58
N ARG A 29 5.56 -35.98 20.42
CA ARG A 29 4.31 -35.96 21.22
C ARG A 29 3.06 -35.89 20.34
N LEU A 30 3.06 -34.99 19.35
CA LEU A 30 1.96 -34.88 18.38
C LEU A 30 1.72 -36.21 17.64
N ARG A 31 2.80 -36.90 17.24
CA ARG A 31 2.72 -38.22 16.61
C ARG A 31 2.23 -39.33 17.54
N ALA A 32 2.46 -39.18 18.83
CA ALA A 32 1.92 -40.09 19.85
C ALA A 32 0.45 -39.86 20.16
N GLY A 33 -0.18 -38.82 19.55
CA GLY A 33 -1.58 -38.48 19.73
C GLY A 33 -1.87 -37.40 20.77
N ASP A 34 -0.82 -36.74 21.30
CA ASP A 34 -1.02 -35.62 22.22
C ASP A 34 -1.54 -34.36 21.45
N ASP A 35 -2.41 -33.61 22.08
CA ASP A 35 -2.74 -32.27 21.66
C ASP A 35 -1.72 -31.27 22.25
N VAL A 36 -1.26 -30.32 21.42
CA VAL A 36 -0.31 -29.29 21.83
C VAL A 36 -0.85 -27.91 21.45
N ALA A 37 -0.90 -26.99 22.41
CA ALA A 37 -1.20 -25.57 22.16
C ALA A 37 0.09 -24.77 22.10
N LEU A 38 0.31 -24.06 20.98
CA LEU A 38 1.35 -23.05 20.87
C LEU A 38 0.75 -21.69 21.24
N ILE A 39 1.34 -21.05 22.25
CA ILE A 39 0.90 -19.74 22.75
C ILE A 39 2.06 -18.75 22.71
N SER A 40 1.74 -17.47 22.52
CA SER A 40 2.64 -16.34 22.58
C SER A 40 2.41 -15.53 23.86
N ASP A 41 3.39 -14.78 24.29
CA ASP A 41 3.25 -13.85 25.41
C ASP A 41 2.30 -12.69 25.08
N ALA A 42 2.26 -12.28 23.80
CA ALA A 42 1.34 -11.26 23.31
C ALA A 42 1.00 -11.50 21.84
N GLY A 43 -0.26 -11.31 21.47
CA GLY A 43 -0.72 -11.37 20.09
C GLY A 43 -0.79 -12.79 19.51
N THR A 44 -0.60 -12.89 18.21
CA THR A 44 -0.70 -14.13 17.43
C THR A 44 0.67 -14.79 17.29
N PRO A 45 0.83 -16.06 17.70
CA PRO A 45 2.08 -16.80 17.46
C PRO A 45 2.53 -16.75 15.99
N LEU A 46 3.81 -16.89 15.71
CA LEU A 46 4.45 -16.87 14.40
C LEU A 46 4.60 -15.45 13.79
N LEU A 47 3.77 -14.51 14.11
CA LEU A 47 3.86 -13.14 13.57
C LEU A 47 4.90 -12.32 14.34
N SER A 48 6.15 -12.38 13.90
CA SER A 48 7.34 -11.87 14.63
C SER A 48 7.59 -12.58 15.96
N ASP A 49 7.08 -13.80 16.07
CA ASP A 49 7.20 -14.70 17.22
C ASP A 49 7.65 -16.10 16.78
N PRO A 50 8.24 -16.89 17.67
CA PRO A 50 8.63 -18.27 17.40
C PRO A 50 7.44 -19.16 17.03
N GLY A 51 7.72 -20.26 16.31
CA GLY A 51 6.74 -21.31 16.02
C GLY A 51 6.63 -21.74 14.57
N ALA A 52 7.11 -20.95 13.62
CA ALA A 52 7.03 -21.26 12.20
C ALA A 52 7.67 -22.61 11.87
N ARG A 53 8.81 -22.93 12.49
CA ARG A 53 9.48 -24.24 12.34
C ARG A 53 8.62 -25.39 12.84
N LEU A 54 7.96 -25.23 13.99
CA LEU A 54 7.08 -26.27 14.55
C LEU A 54 5.86 -26.52 13.68
N VAL A 55 5.19 -25.43 13.28
CA VAL A 55 4.00 -25.51 12.42
C VAL A 55 4.36 -26.17 11.08
N ARG A 56 5.47 -25.81 10.47
CA ARG A 56 5.95 -26.44 9.23
C ARG A 56 6.18 -27.93 9.41
N ALA A 57 6.91 -28.31 10.47
CA ALA A 57 7.18 -29.72 10.78
C ALA A 57 5.91 -30.55 11.07
N ALA A 58 4.92 -29.95 11.76
CA ALA A 58 3.64 -30.58 12.01
C ALA A 58 2.85 -30.82 10.70
N VAL A 59 2.78 -29.82 9.83
CA VAL A 59 2.15 -29.92 8.51
C VAL A 59 2.82 -31.03 7.67
N ASP A 60 4.15 -31.03 7.60
CA ASP A 60 4.92 -32.03 6.84
C ASP A 60 4.72 -33.45 7.39
N ALA A 61 4.41 -33.59 8.68
CA ALA A 61 4.10 -34.85 9.34
C ALA A 61 2.62 -35.27 9.23
N GLY A 62 1.78 -34.50 8.52
CA GLY A 62 0.34 -34.77 8.41
C GLY A 62 -0.47 -34.48 9.70
N VAL A 63 0.13 -33.77 10.66
CA VAL A 63 -0.57 -33.38 11.89
C VAL A 63 -1.49 -32.19 11.59
N ARG A 64 -2.71 -32.27 12.05
CA ARG A 64 -3.69 -31.19 11.91
C ARG A 64 -3.24 -29.95 12.73
N VAL A 65 -3.15 -28.81 12.07
CA VAL A 65 -2.92 -27.51 12.71
C VAL A 65 -4.21 -26.70 12.66
N THR A 66 -4.69 -26.27 13.82
CA THR A 66 -5.94 -25.50 13.94
C THR A 66 -5.62 -24.11 14.48
N PRO A 67 -5.90 -23.02 13.74
CA PRO A 67 -5.72 -21.68 14.26
C PRO A 67 -6.86 -21.34 15.24
N VAL A 68 -6.50 -20.61 16.29
CA VAL A 68 -7.48 -20.02 17.21
C VAL A 68 -7.45 -18.51 16.95
N PRO A 69 -8.53 -17.89 16.47
CA PRO A 69 -8.59 -16.45 16.27
C PRO A 69 -8.33 -15.70 17.57
N GLY A 70 -7.52 -14.65 17.50
CA GLY A 70 -7.11 -13.90 18.68
C GLY A 70 -6.59 -12.51 18.36
N ALA A 71 -6.04 -11.86 19.38
CA ALA A 71 -5.48 -10.53 19.28
C ALA A 71 -4.30 -10.49 18.29
N SER A 72 -4.22 -9.39 17.54
CA SER A 72 -3.10 -9.10 16.65
C SER A 72 -2.84 -7.59 16.66
N ALA A 73 -1.67 -7.17 17.12
CA ALA A 73 -1.30 -5.76 17.17
C ALA A 73 -1.29 -5.13 15.77
N LEU A 74 -0.83 -5.87 14.76
CA LEU A 74 -0.83 -5.40 13.38
C LEU A 74 -2.25 -5.10 12.86
N LEU A 75 -3.22 -6.01 13.09
CA LEU A 75 -4.60 -5.82 12.65
C LEU A 75 -5.31 -4.74 13.49
N ALA A 76 -5.08 -4.71 14.80
CA ALA A 76 -5.63 -3.67 15.67
C ALA A 76 -5.14 -2.27 15.24
N ALA A 77 -3.84 -2.14 14.93
CA ALA A 77 -3.29 -0.90 14.41
C ALA A 77 -3.89 -0.52 13.05
N LEU A 78 -4.00 -1.48 12.11
CA LEU A 78 -4.48 -1.24 10.76
C LEU A 78 -5.93 -0.72 10.74
N VAL A 79 -6.83 -1.38 11.47
CA VAL A 79 -8.25 -0.97 11.50
C VAL A 79 -8.48 0.35 12.22
N ALA A 80 -7.56 0.75 13.11
CA ALA A 80 -7.61 2.01 13.82
C ALA A 80 -6.82 3.14 13.14
N ALA A 81 -6.00 2.84 12.14
CA ALA A 81 -5.11 3.81 11.50
C ALA A 81 -5.85 4.89 10.70
N GLY A 82 -6.89 4.50 9.96
CA GLY A 82 -7.55 5.36 8.96
C GLY A 82 -6.84 5.34 7.61
N LEU A 83 -5.81 4.50 7.42
CA LEU A 83 -5.17 4.24 6.14
C LEU A 83 -5.92 3.17 5.36
N PRO A 84 -5.79 3.11 4.02
CA PRO A 84 -6.38 2.04 3.21
C PRO A 84 -5.95 0.66 3.72
N ALA A 85 -6.94 -0.21 3.96
CA ALA A 85 -6.74 -1.54 4.53
C ALA A 85 -7.00 -2.69 3.55
N ASP A 86 -7.49 -2.39 2.34
CA ASP A 86 -7.80 -3.40 1.32
C ASP A 86 -6.56 -4.19 0.89
N ARG A 87 -5.42 -3.51 0.90
CA ARG A 87 -4.12 -4.08 0.56
C ARG A 87 -3.07 -3.52 1.49
N PHE A 88 -2.30 -4.41 2.10
CA PHE A 88 -1.18 -4.02 2.95
C PHE A 88 -0.06 -5.06 2.90
N THR A 89 1.14 -4.64 3.30
CA THR A 89 2.29 -5.54 3.48
C THR A 89 2.82 -5.39 4.90
N PHE A 90 2.99 -6.51 5.59
CA PHE A 90 3.59 -6.57 6.90
C PHE A 90 5.06 -7.01 6.80
N PHE A 91 5.96 -6.22 7.37
CA PHE A 91 7.41 -6.43 7.31
C PHE A 91 8.03 -6.96 8.61
N GLY A 92 7.24 -7.06 9.68
CA GLY A 92 7.80 -7.39 11.00
C GLY A 92 8.72 -6.29 11.51
N PHE A 93 9.81 -6.68 12.19
CA PHE A 93 10.82 -5.75 12.70
C PHE A 93 11.91 -5.50 11.66
N PRO A 94 12.14 -4.24 11.24
CA PRO A 94 13.28 -3.92 10.38
C PRO A 94 14.61 -4.32 11.03
N PRO A 95 15.59 -4.79 10.25
CA PRO A 95 16.94 -5.03 10.74
C PRO A 95 17.47 -3.81 11.48
N ARG A 96 18.36 -4.03 12.47
CA ARG A 96 18.86 -2.92 13.29
C ARG A 96 19.69 -1.93 12.50
N ARG A 97 20.46 -2.39 11.49
CA ARG A 97 21.40 -1.58 10.69
C ARG A 97 21.85 -2.34 9.44
N GLY A 98 22.56 -1.65 8.57
CA GLY A 98 23.22 -2.26 7.41
C GLY A 98 22.35 -2.30 6.15
N ARG A 99 22.87 -2.96 5.12
CA ARG A 99 22.27 -2.99 3.78
C ARG A 99 20.85 -3.59 3.76
N GLU A 100 20.60 -4.59 4.58
CA GLU A 100 19.27 -5.23 4.70
C GLU A 100 18.22 -4.25 5.23
N ARG A 101 18.58 -3.42 6.23
CA ARG A 101 17.70 -2.36 6.73
C ARG A 101 17.39 -1.35 5.64
N THR A 102 18.42 -0.85 4.97
CA THR A 102 18.25 0.13 3.88
C THR A 102 17.38 -0.43 2.75
N ALA A 103 17.59 -1.67 2.37
CA ALA A 103 16.81 -2.35 1.33
C ALA A 103 15.32 -2.49 1.74
N LEU A 104 15.06 -2.93 2.99
CA LEU A 104 13.68 -3.06 3.49
C LEU A 104 12.98 -1.69 3.55
N LEU A 105 13.63 -0.65 4.06
CA LEU A 105 13.02 0.68 4.12
C LEU A 105 12.81 1.28 2.73
N ALA A 106 13.69 1.00 1.76
CA ALA A 106 13.48 1.39 0.36
C ALA A 106 12.27 0.66 -0.26
N GLU A 107 12.08 -0.63 0.06
CA GLU A 107 10.89 -1.37 -0.35
C GLU A 107 9.63 -0.74 0.23
N VAL A 108 9.59 -0.45 1.54
CA VAL A 108 8.48 0.25 2.20
C VAL A 108 8.18 1.59 1.51
N ALA A 109 9.22 2.38 1.22
CA ALA A 109 9.07 3.68 0.57
C ALA A 109 8.46 3.58 -0.83
N GLY A 110 8.74 2.50 -1.56
CA GLY A 110 8.26 2.24 -2.91
C GLY A 110 6.82 1.71 -3.01
N LEU A 111 6.25 1.18 -1.92
CA LEU A 111 4.92 0.57 -1.96
C LEU A 111 3.81 1.56 -2.32
N ALA A 112 2.88 1.13 -3.17
CA ALA A 112 1.66 1.87 -3.52
C ALA A 112 0.48 1.59 -2.58
N HIS A 113 0.69 0.82 -1.50
CA HIS A 113 -0.33 0.45 -0.52
C HIS A 113 0.27 0.50 0.89
N THR A 114 -0.56 0.34 1.90
CA THR A 114 -0.16 0.46 3.31
C THR A 114 0.94 -0.55 3.68
N ALA A 115 2.03 -0.05 4.25
CA ALA A 115 3.08 -0.86 4.86
C ALA A 115 2.93 -0.86 6.38
N ILE A 116 3.17 -2.00 7.03
CA ILE A 116 3.08 -2.15 8.48
C ILE A 116 4.40 -2.72 8.99
N LEU A 117 4.94 -2.07 10.02
CA LEU A 117 6.21 -2.44 10.67
C LEU A 117 5.97 -2.58 12.18
N TYR A 118 6.61 -3.52 12.81
CA TYR A 118 6.86 -3.46 14.23
C TYR A 118 8.19 -2.75 14.46
N GLU A 119 8.27 -1.93 15.49
CA GLU A 119 9.52 -1.23 15.77
C GLU A 119 9.82 -1.15 17.27
N ALA A 120 11.09 -1.27 17.61
CA ALA A 120 11.54 -1.03 18.98
C ALA A 120 11.39 0.46 19.33
N PRO A 121 10.88 0.79 20.53
CA PRO A 121 10.55 2.18 20.87
C PRO A 121 11.73 3.15 20.70
N GLY A 122 12.94 2.74 21.05
CA GLY A 122 14.14 3.59 20.90
C GLY A 122 14.60 3.78 19.44
N ARG A 123 13.96 3.15 18.44
CA ARG A 123 14.32 3.28 17.01
C ARG A 123 13.24 3.96 16.18
N VAL A 124 12.07 4.24 16.76
CA VAL A 124 10.92 4.78 16.03
C VAL A 124 11.28 6.09 15.33
N ALA A 125 11.90 7.03 16.03
CA ALA A 125 12.28 8.32 15.45
C ALA A 125 13.24 8.17 14.27
N ASP A 126 14.27 7.34 14.41
CA ASP A 126 15.25 7.09 13.35
C ASP A 126 14.60 6.41 12.14
N THR A 127 13.75 5.41 12.38
CA THR A 127 13.03 4.70 11.30
C THR A 127 12.12 5.65 10.52
N LEU A 128 11.39 6.54 11.21
CA LEU A 128 10.54 7.54 10.57
C LEU A 128 11.37 8.56 9.77
N ALA A 129 12.51 9.00 10.31
CA ALA A 129 13.40 9.95 9.62
C ALA A 129 14.03 9.31 8.36
N GLU A 130 14.50 8.06 8.45
CA GLU A 130 15.03 7.33 7.30
C GLU A 130 13.95 7.13 6.21
N LEU A 131 12.72 6.78 6.61
CA LEU A 131 11.59 6.66 5.68
C LEU A 131 11.21 8.02 5.06
N ALA A 132 11.24 9.11 5.84
CA ALA A 132 10.98 10.46 5.33
C ALA A 132 11.98 10.86 4.23
N ALA A 133 13.26 10.50 4.40
CA ALA A 133 14.29 10.75 3.40
C ALA A 133 14.09 9.94 2.11
N MET A 134 13.50 8.74 2.18
CA MET A 134 13.30 7.84 1.04
C MET A 134 11.93 8.00 0.36
N ALA A 135 10.87 8.20 1.15
CA ALA A 135 9.49 8.19 0.70
C ALA A 135 8.88 9.59 0.53
N GLY A 136 9.61 10.63 0.96
CA GLY A 136 9.13 12.00 1.07
C GLY A 136 8.59 12.32 2.48
N PRO A 137 8.81 13.57 2.95
CA PRO A 137 8.47 13.99 4.32
C PRO A 137 6.96 13.97 4.61
N ASP A 138 6.14 14.19 3.58
CA ASP A 138 4.69 14.35 3.69
C ASP A 138 3.91 13.03 3.60
N ARG A 139 4.60 11.88 3.50
CA ARG A 139 3.97 10.58 3.43
C ARG A 139 3.12 10.34 4.69
N GLU A 140 1.84 10.06 4.48
CA GLU A 140 0.90 9.78 5.55
C GLU A 140 1.36 8.58 6.38
N THR A 141 1.34 8.72 7.70
CA THR A 141 1.92 7.74 8.61
C THR A 141 1.15 7.71 9.92
N VAL A 142 1.05 6.54 10.50
CA VAL A 142 0.43 6.32 11.81
C VAL A 142 1.39 5.56 12.70
N VAL A 143 1.53 5.99 13.94
CA VAL A 143 2.25 5.24 14.97
C VAL A 143 1.26 4.87 16.06
N ALA A 144 1.06 3.57 16.25
CA ALA A 144 0.23 3.01 17.30
C ALA A 144 1.14 2.35 18.34
N ARG A 145 0.93 2.66 19.61
CA ARG A 145 1.71 2.05 20.69
C ARG A 145 0.83 1.57 21.81
N GLU A 146 1.30 0.54 22.54
CA GLU A 146 0.65 -0.01 23.73
C GLU A 146 -0.84 -0.32 23.51
N LEU A 147 -1.17 -0.80 22.28
CA LEU A 147 -2.55 -1.12 21.90
C LEU A 147 -3.19 -2.07 22.91
N THR A 148 -4.43 -1.76 23.30
CA THR A 148 -5.24 -2.45 24.31
C THR A 148 -4.70 -2.40 25.75
N LYS A 149 -3.65 -1.59 26.01
CA LYS A 149 -3.06 -1.38 27.32
C LYS A 149 -3.39 0.00 27.91
N GLN A 150 -3.02 0.25 29.15
CA GLN A 150 -3.30 1.50 29.87
C GLN A 150 -2.76 2.76 29.16
N TYR A 151 -1.67 2.64 28.42
CA TYR A 151 -1.01 3.77 27.75
C TYR A 151 -1.15 3.69 26.23
N GLU A 152 -2.28 3.18 25.76
CA GLU A 152 -2.61 3.15 24.34
C GLU A 152 -2.56 4.55 23.73
N GLU A 153 -1.87 4.67 22.62
CA GLU A 153 -1.83 5.89 21.83
C GLU A 153 -1.79 5.56 20.34
N ILE A 154 -2.62 6.23 19.56
CA ILE A 154 -2.61 6.16 18.10
C ILE A 154 -2.42 7.58 17.56
N ARG A 155 -1.22 7.87 17.04
CA ARG A 155 -0.84 9.18 16.54
C ARG A 155 -0.74 9.16 15.02
N ARG A 156 -1.47 10.05 14.38
CA ARG A 156 -1.51 10.22 12.92
C ARG A 156 -0.77 11.47 12.52
N GLY A 157 -0.14 11.45 11.36
CA GLY A 157 0.61 12.59 10.82
C GLY A 157 1.35 12.21 9.56
N THR A 158 2.43 12.93 9.29
CA THR A 158 3.36 12.61 8.21
C THR A 158 4.65 12.02 8.77
N LEU A 159 5.45 11.39 7.93
CA LEU A 159 6.76 10.86 8.34
C LEU A 159 7.59 11.94 9.05
N ALA A 160 7.66 13.17 8.50
CA ALA A 160 8.44 14.24 9.09
C ALA A 160 7.88 14.70 10.43
N THR A 161 6.57 14.91 10.55
CA THR A 161 5.95 15.40 11.78
C THR A 161 6.06 14.39 12.91
N LEU A 162 5.89 13.10 12.60
CA LEU A 162 6.02 12.04 13.59
C LEU A 162 7.48 11.76 13.97
N ALA A 163 8.43 11.85 13.03
CA ALA A 163 9.85 11.77 13.32
C ALA A 163 10.28 12.87 14.31
N ALA A 164 9.89 14.12 14.08
CA ALA A 164 10.19 15.23 14.98
C ALA A 164 9.55 15.04 16.36
N TYR A 165 8.30 14.61 16.41
CA TYR A 165 7.59 14.35 17.65
C TYR A 165 8.29 13.26 18.49
N TYR A 166 8.62 12.12 17.91
CA TYR A 166 9.24 11.01 18.63
C TYR A 166 10.73 11.21 18.91
N THR A 167 11.40 12.13 18.22
CA THR A 167 12.73 12.61 18.61
C THR A 167 12.66 13.41 19.92
N ALA A 168 11.67 14.29 20.06
CA ALA A 168 11.48 15.09 21.28
C ALA A 168 10.87 14.27 22.44
N SER A 169 10.04 13.27 22.13
CA SER A 169 9.31 12.46 23.12
C SER A 169 9.37 10.98 22.72
N PRO A 170 10.49 10.28 22.99
CA PRO A 170 10.64 8.87 22.61
C PRO A 170 9.52 8.00 23.19
N PRO A 171 8.93 7.11 22.39
CA PRO A 171 7.84 6.26 22.85
C PRO A 171 8.36 5.19 23.82
N ARG A 172 7.43 4.58 24.56
CA ARG A 172 7.70 3.41 25.41
C ARG A 172 6.74 2.28 25.02
N GLY A 173 7.14 1.06 25.34
CA GLY A 173 6.32 -0.12 25.11
C GLY A 173 6.41 -0.66 23.68
N GLU A 174 5.39 -1.35 23.24
CA GLU A 174 5.32 -1.97 21.92
C GLU A 174 4.76 -1.01 20.89
N VAL A 175 5.41 -0.91 19.74
CA VAL A 175 5.07 0.08 18.71
C VAL A 175 4.83 -0.59 17.36
N VAL A 176 3.75 -0.17 16.72
CA VAL A 176 3.41 -0.47 15.32
C VAL A 176 3.48 0.83 14.52
N VAL A 177 4.23 0.81 13.42
CA VAL A 177 4.32 1.92 12.47
C VAL A 177 3.61 1.51 11.19
N LEU A 178 2.67 2.35 10.75
CA LEU A 178 1.97 2.16 9.49
C LEU A 178 2.31 3.33 8.57
N VAL A 179 2.72 3.01 7.36
CA VAL A 179 3.06 4.01 6.34
C VAL A 179 2.08 3.87 5.19
N GLY A 180 1.39 4.93 4.86
CA GLY A 180 0.46 4.98 3.72
C GLY A 180 1.16 4.68 2.40
N GLY A 181 0.43 4.18 1.43
CA GLY A 181 0.95 3.90 0.10
C GLY A 181 1.52 5.16 -0.58
N ARG A 182 2.49 4.97 -1.45
CA ARG A 182 2.99 6.07 -2.29
C ARG A 182 1.80 6.65 -3.09
N PRO A 183 1.53 7.95 -3.00
CA PRO A 183 0.51 8.56 -3.82
C PRO A 183 0.83 8.28 -5.30
N PRO A 184 -0.18 8.17 -6.15
CA PRO A 184 0.04 8.14 -7.60
C PRO A 184 0.95 9.32 -7.97
N ALA A 185 1.90 9.08 -8.89
CA ALA A 185 2.69 10.18 -9.41
C ALA A 185 1.72 11.20 -10.02
N GLU A 186 1.77 12.44 -9.55
CA GLU A 186 1.13 13.55 -10.26
C GLU A 186 1.89 13.69 -11.59
N LEU A 187 1.32 13.11 -12.62
CA LEU A 187 1.83 13.29 -13.97
C LEU A 187 1.29 14.62 -14.49
N ASP A 188 2.18 15.45 -15.01
CA ASP A 188 1.79 16.58 -15.84
C ASP A 188 1.08 16.07 -17.11
N GLU A 189 0.53 16.97 -17.91
CA GLU A 189 -0.20 16.59 -19.12
C GLU A 189 0.67 15.76 -20.08
N ALA A 190 1.98 16.01 -20.13
CA ALA A 190 2.93 15.27 -20.97
C ALA A 190 3.06 13.82 -20.48
N GLY A 191 3.26 13.62 -19.16
CA GLY A 191 3.33 12.30 -18.56
C GLY A 191 2.02 11.51 -18.64
N LEU A 192 0.89 12.20 -18.51
CA LEU A 192 -0.44 11.59 -18.72
C LEU A 192 -0.63 11.16 -20.19
N ARG A 193 -0.16 11.97 -21.15
CA ARG A 193 -0.19 11.64 -22.58
C ARG A 193 0.67 10.40 -22.90
N GLU A 194 1.90 10.36 -22.39
CA GLU A 194 2.77 9.21 -22.56
C GLU A 194 2.16 7.94 -21.93
N ARG A 195 1.52 8.07 -20.78
CA ARG A 195 0.83 6.94 -20.12
C ARG A 195 -0.37 6.47 -20.95
N ALA A 196 -1.16 7.41 -21.49
CA ALA A 196 -2.28 7.10 -22.40
C ALA A 196 -1.79 6.31 -23.62
N ALA A 197 -0.72 6.77 -24.27
CA ALA A 197 -0.14 6.12 -25.43
C ALA A 197 0.30 4.68 -25.11
N ARG A 198 1.00 4.47 -24.01
CA ARG A 198 1.40 3.12 -23.56
C ARG A 198 0.20 2.19 -23.30
N LEU A 199 -0.85 2.69 -22.66
CA LEU A 199 -2.06 1.90 -22.39
C LEU A 199 -2.81 1.56 -23.68
N ARG A 200 -2.86 2.49 -24.66
CA ARG A 200 -3.44 2.26 -25.98
C ARG A 200 -2.64 1.22 -26.78
N ALA A 201 -1.31 1.34 -26.78
CA ALA A 201 -0.43 0.34 -27.39
C ALA A 201 -0.59 -1.05 -26.79
N GLY A 202 -0.94 -1.13 -25.50
CA GLY A 202 -1.30 -2.37 -24.79
C GLY A 202 -2.69 -2.92 -25.11
N GLY A 203 -3.44 -2.32 -26.06
CA GLY A 203 -4.73 -2.81 -26.55
C GLY A 203 -5.95 -2.34 -25.73
N LEU A 204 -5.81 -1.44 -24.76
CA LEU A 204 -6.96 -0.91 -24.03
C LEU A 204 -7.82 0.02 -24.88
N SER A 205 -9.14 -0.02 -24.68
CA SER A 205 -10.05 0.92 -25.33
C SER A 205 -9.83 2.35 -24.82
N PRO A 206 -10.17 3.40 -25.62
CA PRO A 206 -10.09 4.79 -25.16
C PRO A 206 -10.84 5.04 -23.83
N ARG A 207 -11.99 4.39 -23.66
CA ARG A 207 -12.80 4.49 -22.44
C ARG A 207 -12.08 3.89 -21.22
N ASP A 208 -11.44 2.73 -21.38
CA ASP A 208 -10.71 2.09 -20.30
C ASP A 208 -9.43 2.86 -19.95
N VAL A 209 -8.75 3.45 -20.95
CA VAL A 209 -7.61 4.34 -20.74
C VAL A 209 -8.04 5.57 -19.96
N ALA A 210 -9.11 6.27 -20.39
CA ALA A 210 -9.62 7.45 -19.69
C ALA A 210 -9.99 7.12 -18.24
N ARG A 211 -10.66 5.99 -18.01
CA ARG A 211 -10.99 5.52 -16.66
C ARG A 211 -9.72 5.32 -15.82
N ARG A 212 -8.70 4.62 -16.34
CA ARG A 212 -7.44 4.41 -15.61
C ARG A 212 -6.69 5.70 -15.32
N LEU A 213 -6.62 6.63 -16.28
CA LEU A 213 -6.00 7.93 -16.04
C LEU A 213 -6.71 8.71 -14.92
N THR A 214 -8.04 8.60 -14.84
CA THR A 214 -8.84 9.26 -13.79
C THR A 214 -8.68 8.54 -12.44
N ASP A 215 -8.89 7.22 -12.40
CA ASP A 215 -9.00 6.46 -11.15
C ASP A 215 -7.61 6.20 -10.51
N GLU A 216 -6.58 5.96 -11.33
CA GLU A 216 -5.24 5.59 -10.85
C GLU A 216 -4.31 6.81 -10.70
N LEU A 217 -4.51 7.86 -11.52
CA LEU A 217 -3.59 9.00 -11.61
C LEU A 217 -4.25 10.34 -11.29
N GLY A 218 -5.54 10.33 -10.92
CA GLY A 218 -6.26 11.55 -10.54
C GLY A 218 -6.48 12.57 -11.68
N ALA A 219 -6.29 12.17 -12.94
CA ALA A 219 -6.46 13.08 -14.06
C ALA A 219 -7.90 13.60 -14.17
N PRO A 220 -8.12 14.90 -14.42
CA PRO A 220 -9.45 15.43 -14.68
C PRO A 220 -10.13 14.65 -15.82
N ARG A 221 -11.39 14.28 -15.67
CA ARG A 221 -12.13 13.44 -16.63
C ARG A 221 -12.02 13.94 -18.07
N ASN A 222 -12.22 15.26 -18.28
CA ASN A 222 -12.15 15.84 -19.64
C ASN A 222 -10.76 15.70 -20.26
N LEU A 223 -9.70 15.90 -19.45
CA LEU A 223 -8.32 15.71 -19.90
C LEU A 223 -8.04 14.23 -20.21
N ALA A 224 -8.45 13.33 -19.32
CA ALA A 224 -8.26 11.89 -19.48
C ALA A 224 -8.93 11.36 -20.76
N TYR A 225 -10.16 11.80 -21.08
CA TYR A 225 -10.86 11.42 -22.31
C TYR A 225 -10.15 11.97 -23.55
N ARG A 226 -9.72 13.23 -23.55
CA ARG A 226 -8.97 13.84 -24.65
C ARG A 226 -7.70 13.05 -24.91
N LEU A 227 -6.87 12.85 -23.92
CA LEU A 227 -5.60 12.13 -24.04
C LEU A 227 -5.78 10.67 -24.48
N ALA A 228 -6.85 10.01 -24.04
CA ALA A 228 -7.15 8.65 -24.46
C ALA A 228 -7.57 8.53 -25.94
N GLN A 229 -8.21 9.57 -26.49
CA GLN A 229 -8.56 9.65 -27.90
C GLN A 229 -7.34 9.99 -28.76
N ASP A 230 -6.58 11.02 -28.38
CA ASP A 230 -5.38 11.48 -29.07
C ASP A 230 -4.31 10.36 -29.19
N ALA A 231 -4.17 9.55 -28.15
CA ALA A 231 -3.21 8.44 -28.12
C ALA A 231 -3.51 7.27 -29.11
N GLY A 232 -4.61 7.33 -29.83
CA GLY A 232 -4.98 6.35 -30.86
C GLY A 232 -5.10 6.94 -32.26
N ALA A 233 -4.90 8.26 -32.40
CA ALA A 233 -4.86 8.89 -33.70
C ALA A 233 -3.49 8.62 -34.37
N PRO A 234 -3.42 8.23 -35.64
CA PRO A 234 -2.15 8.22 -36.35
C PRO A 234 -1.59 9.65 -36.35
N GLU A 235 -0.27 9.79 -36.20
CA GLU A 235 0.40 11.06 -36.44
C GLU A 235 0.18 11.44 -37.88
N ASP A 236 -0.80 12.35 -38.15
CA ASP A 236 -0.95 12.95 -39.43
C ASP A 236 0.33 13.73 -39.72
N GLU A 237 1.03 13.27 -40.77
CA GLU A 237 2.19 13.93 -41.37
C GLU A 237 1.83 15.40 -41.60
N ALA A 238 2.49 16.28 -40.89
CA ALA A 238 2.50 17.71 -41.23
C ALA A 238 3.26 17.89 -42.55
N THR A 239 2.63 17.53 -43.63
CA THR A 239 3.06 17.94 -44.99
C THR A 239 2.67 19.39 -45.18
N GLY A 240 3.69 20.24 -45.20
CA GLY A 240 3.59 21.60 -45.69
C GLY A 240 3.02 21.64 -47.12
N GLY A 241 1.88 22.25 -47.24
CA GLY A 241 1.35 22.68 -48.53
C GLY A 241 1.74 24.10 -48.78
N GLU A 242 2.78 24.28 -49.59
CA GLU A 242 3.10 25.58 -50.21
C GLU A 242 1.91 25.99 -51.11
N GLY A 243 1.43 27.21 -50.85
CA GLY A 243 0.42 27.84 -51.65
C GLY A 243 0.97 28.21 -53.03
N THR A 244 0.26 27.83 -54.07
CA THR A 244 0.33 28.49 -55.37
C THR A 244 -0.89 29.37 -55.52
N GLU A 245 -0.62 30.68 -55.58
CA GLU A 245 -1.54 31.71 -56.06
C GLU A 245 -1.90 31.40 -57.50
N ASP A 246 -3.18 31.37 -57.85
CA ASP A 246 -3.63 31.54 -59.21
C ASP A 246 -4.78 32.56 -59.24
N GLU A 247 -4.53 33.64 -59.96
CA GLU A 247 -5.47 34.70 -60.26
C GLU A 247 -6.42 34.22 -61.40
N GLY A 248 -7.69 34.47 -61.25
CA GLY A 248 -8.66 34.23 -62.34
C GLY A 248 -9.99 34.93 -62.12
N THR A 249 -10.06 36.10 -62.67
CA THR A 249 -11.17 37.02 -62.98
C THR A 249 -12.46 36.33 -63.46
N GLY A 250 -13.61 36.97 -63.13
CA GLY A 250 -14.75 37.00 -64.05
C GLY A 250 -16.12 36.82 -63.38
N ASP A 251 -16.75 37.92 -63.15
CA ASP A 251 -18.11 38.35 -63.55
C ASP A 251 -19.35 37.46 -63.28
N ASP A 252 -20.25 38.08 -62.63
CA ASP A 252 -21.58 38.56 -63.03
C ASP A 252 -22.85 37.81 -62.60
N GLU A 253 -23.75 38.66 -62.06
CA GLU A 253 -25.23 38.64 -62.13
C GLU A 253 -26.04 37.55 -61.34
N ALA A 254 -26.73 38.03 -60.42
CA ALA A 254 -28.08 38.65 -60.29
C ALA A 254 -29.20 37.74 -59.80
N LEU A 255 -29.90 38.37 -58.86
CA LEU A 255 -31.38 38.30 -58.68
C LEU A 255 -32.02 37.02 -58.07
N GLY A 256 -32.59 37.15 -56.94
CA GLY A 256 -34.01 37.34 -56.69
C GLY A 256 -34.53 36.76 -55.39
N GLN A 257 -35.06 37.69 -54.58
CA GLN A 257 -36.34 37.62 -53.87
C GLN A 257 -36.75 36.24 -53.29
N GLY A 258 -37.09 36.06 -52.04
CA GLY A 258 -37.98 36.86 -51.15
C GLY A 258 -38.93 35.90 -50.47
N HIS A 259 -39.37 36.31 -49.30
CA HIS A 259 -40.50 35.90 -48.45
C HIS A 259 -40.11 35.13 -47.20
N HIS A 260 -40.16 35.85 -46.08
CA HIS A 260 -41.29 36.18 -45.16
C HIS A 260 -42.16 34.98 -44.74
N LEU A 261 -42.22 34.76 -43.50
CA LEU A 261 -43.30 34.81 -42.52
C LEU A 261 -42.98 33.79 -41.40
N GLU A 262 -42.78 34.33 -40.22
CA GLU A 262 -43.70 34.42 -39.06
C GLU A 262 -44.04 33.08 -38.41
N ALA A 263 -43.60 33.04 -37.17
CA ALA A 263 -44.36 33.03 -35.90
C ALA A 263 -45.21 31.78 -35.65
N ASP A 264 -45.13 31.13 -34.58
CA ASP A 264 -45.84 31.31 -33.32
C ASP A 264 -45.56 30.12 -32.36
N GLU A 265 -45.40 30.51 -31.12
CA GLU A 265 -45.81 29.95 -29.84
C GLU A 265 -46.40 28.52 -29.77
N ALA A 266 -45.80 27.72 -28.91
CA ALA A 266 -46.44 27.19 -27.71
C ALA A 266 -45.38 26.51 -26.82
#